data_322bcb1da3944ad2837d97217bd9738e
#
_entry.id   322bcb1da3944ad2837d97217bd9738e
#
_cell.length_a   1.000
_cell.length_b   1.000
_cell.length_c   1.000
_cell.angle_alpha   90.00
_cell.angle_beta   90.00
_cell.angle_gamma   90.00
#
_symmetry.space_group_name_H-M   'P 1'
#
loop_
_entity.id
_entity.type
_entity.pdbx_description
1 polymer ?
#
loop_
_entity_poly.entity_id
_entity_poly.type
_entity_poly.pdbx_seq_one_letter_code
_entity_poly.pdbx_strand_id
1 'polypeptide(L)'
;MRVDQAGNVSKRYASGAFPFSRFGGACPRWRLHSAFRTPGRIVTQIIETPDGSRWFTLARTVDRQGQDAFTEGQDLAIGLGCELKHAHRLIYARGLDLQKPEVTLIGPACRLCERHPCAERAAPPVGRALTVDDWSKSVSPYPFA
;
A
#
# COMPACT_ATOMS: atom_id res chain seq x y z
N MET A 1 -9.83 -0.93 -3.24
CA MET A 1 -9.03 0.23 -3.66
C MET A 1 -8.50 0.01 -5.07
N ARG A 2 -8.36 1.06 -5.88
CA ARG A 2 -7.81 1.01 -7.24
C ARG A 2 -6.72 2.07 -7.40
N VAL A 3 -5.55 1.65 -7.89
CA VAL A 3 -4.40 2.54 -8.13
C VAL A 3 -3.87 2.39 -9.55
N ASP A 4 -3.25 3.44 -10.07
CA ASP A 4 -2.46 3.42 -11.30
C ASP A 4 -0.97 3.11 -11.02
N GLN A 5 -0.15 3.00 -12.07
CA GLN A 5 1.29 2.73 -11.95
C GLN A 5 2.06 3.83 -11.21
N ALA A 6 1.56 5.07 -11.22
CA ALA A 6 2.16 6.18 -10.50
C ALA A 6 1.78 6.19 -8.99
N GLY A 7 0.97 5.23 -8.54
CA GLY A 7 0.52 5.12 -7.16
C GLY A 7 -0.65 6.03 -6.79
N ASN A 8 -1.27 6.70 -7.77
CA ASN A 8 -2.45 7.51 -7.52
C ASN A 8 -3.66 6.61 -7.25
N VAL A 9 -4.43 6.95 -6.23
CA VAL A 9 -5.61 6.20 -5.84
C VAL A 9 -6.85 6.81 -6.47
N SER A 10 -7.47 6.09 -7.39
CA SER A 10 -8.64 6.55 -8.14
C SER A 10 -9.98 6.09 -7.57
N LYS A 11 -9.99 5.00 -6.78
CA LYS A 11 -11.18 4.55 -6.04
C LYS A 11 -10.81 3.97 -4.68
N ARG A 12 -11.60 4.32 -3.67
CA ARG A 12 -11.54 3.78 -2.31
C ARG A 12 -12.93 3.39 -1.88
N TYR A 13 -13.04 2.26 -1.22
CA TYR A 13 -14.26 1.83 -0.57
C TYR A 13 -13.90 0.94 0.62
N ALA A 14 -14.54 1.15 1.73
CA ALA A 14 -14.50 0.25 2.88
C ALA A 14 -15.88 0.15 3.50
N SER A 15 -16.32 -1.06 3.79
CA SER A 15 -17.52 -1.33 4.61
C SER A 15 -17.19 -1.37 6.11
N GLY A 16 -15.90 -1.28 6.47
CA GLY A 16 -15.38 -1.31 7.83
C GLY A 16 -14.42 -0.15 8.11
N ALA A 17 -13.69 -0.24 9.19
CA ALA A 17 -12.82 0.81 9.72
C ALA A 17 -11.43 0.89 9.08
N PHE A 18 -11.23 0.43 7.85
CA PHE A 18 -9.91 0.54 7.21
C PHE A 18 -9.49 2.01 7.06
N PRO A 19 -8.32 2.40 7.59
CA PRO A 19 -7.90 3.81 7.64
C PRO A 19 -7.32 4.27 6.28
N PHE A 20 -8.16 4.42 5.28
CA PHE A 20 -7.76 5.03 4.03
C PHE A 20 -7.40 6.51 4.21
N SER A 21 -6.30 6.94 3.58
CA SER A 21 -6.10 8.36 3.36
C SER A 21 -7.19 8.93 2.46
N ARG A 22 -7.73 10.09 2.79
CA ARG A 22 -8.72 10.78 1.96
C ARG A 22 -8.15 11.23 0.62
N PHE A 23 -6.88 11.63 0.62
CA PHE A 23 -6.18 12.21 -0.53
C PHE A 23 -4.80 11.59 -0.69
N GLY A 24 -4.24 11.72 -1.89
CA GLY A 24 -2.91 11.24 -2.22
C GLY A 24 -2.86 9.74 -2.54
N GLY A 25 -1.66 9.20 -2.56
CA GLY A 25 -1.37 7.81 -2.82
C GLY A 25 -1.56 6.91 -1.60
N ALA A 26 -1.25 5.64 -1.77
CA ALA A 26 -1.16 4.66 -0.70
C ALA A 26 0.30 4.49 -0.24
N CYS A 27 0.50 3.80 0.90
CA CYS A 27 1.84 3.50 1.40
C CYS A 27 2.66 2.70 0.37
N PRO A 28 3.90 3.11 0.03
CA PRO A 28 4.75 2.38 -0.93
C PRO A 28 5.06 0.93 -0.53
N ARG A 29 5.05 0.62 0.76
CA ARG A 29 5.27 -0.74 1.29
C ARG A 29 4.12 -1.70 1.02
N TRP A 30 3.01 -1.20 0.53
CA TRP A 30 1.87 -2.05 0.20
C TRP A 30 2.08 -2.75 -1.15
N ARG A 31 2.04 -4.08 -1.15
CA ARG A 31 2.24 -4.90 -2.37
C ARG A 31 1.23 -4.64 -3.49
N LEU A 32 0.21 -3.87 -3.23
CA LEU A 32 -0.67 -3.33 -4.26
C LEU A 32 0.13 -2.67 -5.41
N HIS A 33 1.19 -1.93 -5.07
CA HIS A 33 2.07 -1.30 -6.07
C HIS A 33 2.97 -2.31 -6.79
N SER A 34 3.37 -3.40 -6.13
CA SER A 34 4.20 -4.41 -6.75
C SER A 34 3.43 -5.34 -7.71
N ALA A 35 2.10 -5.30 -7.72
CA ALA A 35 1.27 -6.08 -8.64
C ALA A 35 1.57 -5.77 -10.12
N PHE A 36 2.03 -4.56 -10.42
CA PHE A 36 2.43 -4.18 -11.78
C PHE A 36 3.67 -4.91 -12.30
N ARG A 37 4.52 -5.47 -11.42
CA ARG A 37 5.71 -6.26 -11.83
C ARG A 37 5.32 -7.63 -12.38
N THR A 38 4.15 -8.13 -12.03
CA THR A 38 3.64 -9.42 -12.48
C THR A 38 2.17 -9.28 -12.88
N PRO A 39 1.91 -8.66 -14.05
CA PRO A 39 0.56 -8.38 -14.52
C PRO A 39 -0.32 -9.63 -14.51
N GLY A 40 -1.56 -9.47 -14.07
CA GLY A 40 -2.53 -10.56 -13.99
C GLY A 40 -2.34 -11.55 -12.83
N ARG A 41 -1.17 -11.57 -12.18
CA ARG A 41 -0.92 -12.42 -11.00
C ARG A 41 -1.52 -11.80 -9.74
N ILE A 42 -2.11 -12.63 -8.90
CA ILE A 42 -2.58 -12.20 -7.58
C ILE A 42 -1.38 -12.19 -6.61
N VAL A 43 -1.15 -11.07 -5.96
CA VAL A 43 -0.18 -10.90 -4.88
C VAL A 43 -0.92 -10.72 -3.57
N THR A 44 -0.44 -11.35 -2.50
CA THR A 44 -1.04 -11.27 -1.17
C THR A 44 -0.07 -10.67 -0.16
N GLN A 45 -0.61 -10.06 0.89
CA GLN A 45 0.18 -9.48 1.97
C GLN A 45 -0.67 -9.37 3.23
N ILE A 46 -0.06 -9.62 4.38
CA ILE A 46 -0.63 -9.24 5.67
C ILE A 46 0.01 -7.92 6.10
N ILE A 47 -0.82 -6.95 6.39
CA ILE A 47 -0.41 -5.60 6.74
C ILE A 47 -0.91 -5.22 8.14
N GLU A 48 -0.18 -4.31 8.78
CA GLU A 48 -0.59 -3.68 10.03
C GLU A 48 -0.59 -2.16 9.86
N THR A 49 -1.70 -1.56 10.20
CA THR A 49 -1.91 -0.11 10.19
C THR A 49 -1.40 0.53 11.48
N PRO A 50 -1.22 1.88 11.55
CA PRO A 50 -0.64 2.53 12.73
C PRO A 50 -1.43 2.35 14.03
N ASP A 51 -2.72 2.06 13.95
CA ASP A 51 -3.60 1.74 15.08
C ASP A 51 -3.47 0.30 15.58
N GLY A 52 -2.55 -0.50 14.99
CA GLY A 52 -2.34 -1.90 15.34
C GLY A 52 -3.30 -2.88 14.67
N SER A 53 -4.24 -2.40 13.88
CA SER A 53 -5.18 -3.27 13.15
C SER A 53 -4.47 -4.04 12.06
N ARG A 54 -4.78 -5.34 11.94
CA ARG A 54 -4.17 -6.23 10.94
C ARG A 54 -5.16 -6.63 9.88
N TRP A 55 -4.69 -6.64 8.65
CA TRP A 55 -5.49 -6.89 7.46
C TRP A 55 -4.80 -7.89 6.54
N PHE A 56 -5.56 -8.83 6.03
CA PHE A 56 -5.15 -9.63 4.89
C PHE A 56 -5.55 -8.88 3.62
N THR A 57 -4.60 -8.69 2.72
CA THR A 57 -4.84 -7.98 1.46
C THR A 57 -4.37 -8.81 0.28
N LEU A 58 -5.05 -8.64 -0.84
CA LEU A 58 -4.65 -9.18 -2.13
C LEU A 58 -4.77 -8.10 -3.20
N ALA A 59 -3.94 -8.19 -4.21
CA ALA A 59 -3.97 -7.26 -5.33
C ALA A 59 -3.68 -7.97 -6.64
N ARG A 60 -4.26 -7.43 -7.72
CA ARG A 60 -4.05 -7.88 -9.09
C ARG A 60 -4.18 -6.70 -10.03
N THR A 61 -3.38 -6.69 -11.10
CA THR A 61 -3.57 -5.75 -12.19
C THR A 61 -4.74 -6.16 -13.06
N VAL A 62 -5.44 -5.17 -13.56
CA VAL A 62 -6.45 -5.27 -14.61
C VAL A 62 -6.06 -4.33 -15.73
N ASP A 63 -6.09 -4.82 -16.95
CA ASP A 63 -5.86 -4.05 -18.14
C ASP A 63 -7.13 -3.26 -18.47
N ARG A 64 -6.98 -1.97 -18.73
CA ARG A 64 -8.00 -1.14 -19.35
C ARG A 64 -7.54 -0.82 -20.75
N GLN A 65 -7.99 -1.60 -21.71
CA GLN A 65 -7.69 -1.38 -23.11
C GLN A 65 -8.10 0.03 -23.54
N GLY A 66 -7.26 0.65 -24.36
CA GLY A 66 -7.59 1.91 -25.02
C GLY A 66 -8.84 1.75 -25.91
N GLN A 67 -9.56 2.84 -26.11
CA GLN A 67 -10.77 2.82 -26.93
C GLN A 67 -10.48 2.76 -28.43
N ASP A 68 -9.25 3.10 -28.83
CA ASP A 68 -8.80 3.11 -30.22
C ASP A 68 -7.28 2.84 -30.30
N ALA A 69 -6.73 2.74 -31.54
CA ALA A 69 -5.32 2.45 -31.80
C ALA A 69 -4.36 3.57 -31.35
N PHE A 70 -4.88 4.76 -31.04
CA PHE A 70 -4.08 5.93 -30.63
C PHE A 70 -4.21 6.23 -29.15
N THR A 71 -5.12 5.56 -28.44
CA THR A 71 -5.31 5.74 -27.00
C THR A 71 -4.56 4.64 -26.27
N GLU A 72 -3.51 5.01 -25.57
CA GLU A 72 -2.76 4.08 -24.70
C GLU A 72 -3.68 3.54 -23.60
N GLY A 73 -3.70 2.21 -23.46
CA GLY A 73 -4.40 1.54 -22.36
C GLY A 73 -3.77 1.90 -21.02
N GLN A 74 -4.55 1.86 -19.97
CA GLN A 74 -4.06 2.11 -18.61
C GLN A 74 -4.17 0.85 -17.77
N ASP A 75 -3.03 0.35 -17.30
CA ASP A 75 -2.99 -0.69 -16.29
C ASP A 75 -3.39 -0.15 -14.94
N LEU A 76 -4.29 -0.84 -14.28
CA LEU A 76 -4.76 -0.52 -12.93
C LEU A 76 -4.54 -1.71 -12.02
N ALA A 77 -4.11 -1.45 -10.79
CA ALA A 77 -4.10 -2.47 -9.75
C ALA A 77 -5.35 -2.34 -8.86
N ILE A 78 -6.04 -3.46 -8.70
CA ILE A 78 -7.18 -3.57 -7.79
C ILE A 78 -6.70 -4.28 -6.53
N GLY A 79 -6.83 -3.60 -5.40
CA GLY A 79 -6.58 -4.17 -4.08
C GLY A 79 -7.87 -4.42 -3.33
N LEU A 80 -7.99 -5.63 -2.78
CA LEU A 80 -9.06 -6.04 -1.88
C LEU A 80 -8.45 -6.43 -0.53
N GLY A 81 -9.22 -6.34 0.53
CA GLY A 81 -8.75 -6.74 1.86
C GLY A 81 -9.89 -7.00 2.82
N CYS A 82 -9.58 -7.74 3.87
CA CYS A 82 -10.44 -7.96 5.01
C CYS A 82 -9.62 -7.91 6.31
N GLU A 83 -10.26 -7.70 7.45
CA GLU A 83 -9.59 -7.87 8.73
C GLU A 83 -8.97 -9.27 8.83
N LEU A 84 -7.78 -9.36 9.43
CA LEU A 84 -7.03 -10.62 9.52
C LEU A 84 -7.82 -11.76 10.16
N LYS A 85 -8.69 -11.45 11.12
CA LYS A 85 -9.57 -12.45 11.78
C LYS A 85 -10.46 -13.23 10.82
N HIS A 86 -10.75 -12.66 9.63
CA HIS A 86 -11.58 -13.28 8.59
C HIS A 86 -10.76 -13.96 7.49
N ALA A 87 -9.42 -13.82 7.49
CA ALA A 87 -8.56 -14.34 6.43
C ALA A 87 -8.65 -15.87 6.27
N HIS A 88 -8.90 -16.60 7.36
CA HIS A 88 -9.06 -18.07 7.35
C HIS A 88 -10.18 -18.56 6.41
N ARG A 89 -11.13 -17.67 6.07
CA ARG A 89 -12.23 -17.98 5.15
C ARG A 89 -11.84 -17.86 3.67
N LEU A 90 -10.66 -17.30 3.38
CA LEU A 90 -10.22 -17.02 2.02
C LEU A 90 -9.26 -18.09 1.52
N ILE A 91 -9.48 -18.57 0.30
CA ILE A 91 -8.61 -19.54 -0.35
C ILE A 91 -7.17 -19.01 -0.50
N TYR A 92 -7.02 -17.70 -0.67
CA TYR A 92 -5.73 -17.03 -0.84
C TYR A 92 -4.88 -16.96 0.43
N ALA A 93 -5.45 -17.29 1.59
CA ALA A 93 -4.74 -17.35 2.85
C ALA A 93 -4.23 -18.78 3.18
N ARG A 94 -4.50 -19.76 2.31
CA ARG A 94 -4.02 -21.14 2.50
C ARG A 94 -2.49 -21.17 2.56
N GLY A 95 -1.96 -21.90 3.54
CA GLY A 95 -0.52 -22.05 3.75
C GLY A 95 0.14 -20.89 4.51
N LEU A 96 -0.61 -19.85 4.90
CA LEU A 96 -0.12 -18.79 5.76
C LEU A 96 -0.35 -19.13 7.23
N ASP A 97 0.65 -18.84 8.07
CA ASP A 97 0.47 -18.89 9.52
C ASP A 97 -0.28 -17.64 9.97
N LEU A 98 -1.58 -17.78 10.20
CA LEU A 98 -2.43 -16.66 10.64
C LEU A 98 -2.33 -16.40 12.16
N GLN A 99 -1.68 -17.29 12.93
CA GLN A 99 -1.47 -17.10 14.37
C GLN A 99 -0.23 -16.24 14.63
N LYS A 100 0.84 -16.47 13.84
CA LYS A 100 2.09 -15.71 13.89
C LYS A 100 2.48 -15.22 12.49
N PRO A 101 1.64 -14.36 11.88
CA PRO A 101 1.87 -13.94 10.51
C PRO A 101 3.09 -13.04 10.38
N GLU A 102 3.78 -13.15 9.26
CA GLU A 102 4.70 -12.11 8.81
C GLU A 102 3.91 -10.89 8.39
N VAL A 103 4.10 -9.79 9.10
CA VAL A 103 3.30 -8.57 8.94
C VAL A 103 4.15 -7.44 8.37
N THR A 104 3.64 -6.76 7.36
CA THR A 104 4.24 -5.52 6.84
C THR A 104 3.56 -4.31 7.49
N LEU A 105 4.37 -3.49 8.16
CA LEU A 105 3.88 -2.25 8.74
C LEU A 105 3.67 -1.20 7.63
N ILE A 106 2.44 -0.74 7.47
CA ILE A 106 2.10 0.31 6.50
C ILE A 106 1.54 1.55 7.20
N GLY A 107 1.54 2.68 6.48
CA GLY A 107 0.81 3.90 6.86
C GLY A 107 -0.36 4.16 5.92
N PRO A 108 -1.25 5.11 6.24
CA PRO A 108 -2.34 5.49 5.35
C PRO A 108 -1.83 6.17 4.06
N ALA A 109 -0.84 7.05 4.20
CA ALA A 109 -0.04 7.68 3.15
C ALA A 109 1.20 8.28 3.82
N CYS A 110 2.31 8.50 3.08
CA CYS A 110 3.56 8.99 3.68
C CYS A 110 3.40 10.32 4.40
N ARG A 111 2.57 11.24 3.88
CA ARG A 111 2.31 12.55 4.50
C ARG A 111 1.56 12.47 5.84
N LEU A 112 0.87 11.37 6.10
CA LEU A 112 0.11 11.14 7.34
C LEU A 112 0.75 10.08 8.23
N CYS A 113 1.92 9.55 7.84
CA CYS A 113 2.58 8.45 8.51
C CYS A 113 3.80 8.94 9.28
N GLU A 114 3.83 8.70 10.57
CA GLU A 114 4.96 9.03 11.46
C GLU A 114 5.84 7.83 11.79
N ARG A 115 5.69 6.69 11.08
CA ARG A 115 6.58 5.53 11.28
C ARG A 115 8.00 5.89 10.87
N HIS A 116 8.94 5.64 11.80
CA HIS A 116 10.36 5.92 11.61
C HIS A 116 11.21 4.79 12.21
N PRO A 117 12.31 4.38 11.56
CA PRO A 117 12.75 4.72 10.20
C PRO A 117 11.92 4.04 9.11
N CYS A 118 11.86 4.63 7.91
CA CYS A 118 11.17 4.02 6.78
C CYS A 118 11.96 4.29 5.48
N ALA A 119 12.57 3.25 4.93
CA ALA A 119 13.37 3.35 3.69
C ALA A 119 12.53 3.68 2.45
N GLU A 120 11.28 3.26 2.44
CA GLU A 120 10.36 3.47 1.31
C GLU A 120 9.53 4.75 1.43
N ARG A 121 9.88 5.65 2.35
CA ARG A 121 9.18 6.92 2.51
C ARG A 121 9.27 7.77 1.25
N ALA A 122 8.14 8.12 0.68
CA ALA A 122 8.04 8.88 -0.58
C ALA A 122 7.73 10.38 -0.37
N ALA A 123 7.40 10.81 0.86
CA ALA A 123 7.14 12.20 1.19
C ALA A 123 7.31 12.44 2.69
N PRO A 124 7.69 13.66 3.11
CA PRO A 124 7.77 14.01 4.53
C PRO A 124 6.38 14.03 5.17
N PRO A 125 6.27 13.72 6.48
CA PRO A 125 5.01 13.86 7.21
C PRO A 125 4.60 15.33 7.29
N VAL A 126 3.30 15.60 7.22
CA VAL A 126 2.77 16.97 7.42
C VAL A 126 2.96 17.37 8.89
N GLY A 127 3.44 18.59 9.10
CA GLY A 127 3.63 19.13 10.44
C GLY A 127 4.90 18.69 11.15
N ARG A 128 5.77 17.89 10.50
CA ARG A 128 7.10 17.54 11.00
C ARG A 128 8.19 18.29 10.24
N ALA A 129 9.15 18.84 10.98
CA ALA A 129 10.34 19.44 10.38
C ALA A 129 11.26 18.36 9.80
N LEU A 130 11.76 18.58 8.59
CA LEU A 130 12.82 17.73 8.04
C LEU A 130 14.11 17.95 8.82
N THR A 131 14.77 16.85 9.15
CA THR A 131 16.13 16.88 9.69
C THR A 131 17.11 16.70 8.55
N VAL A 132 17.73 17.81 8.11
CA VAL A 132 18.74 17.78 7.04
C VAL A 132 20.11 17.70 7.69
N ASP A 133 20.87 16.68 7.33
CA ASP A 133 22.28 16.53 7.70
C ASP A 133 23.11 16.37 6.42
N ASP A 134 23.93 17.36 6.11
CA ASP A 134 24.75 17.39 4.90
C ASP A 134 25.88 16.36 4.92
N TRP A 135 26.21 15.83 6.08
CA TRP A 135 27.35 14.92 6.31
C TRP A 135 26.94 13.45 6.41
N SER A 136 25.66 13.17 6.65
CA SER A 136 25.17 11.80 6.79
C SER A 136 23.94 11.51 5.91
N LYS A 137 23.88 10.28 5.39
CA LYS A 137 22.69 9.78 4.69
C LYS A 137 21.92 8.88 5.65
N SER A 138 20.67 9.23 5.92
CA SER A 138 19.79 8.36 6.68
C SER A 138 19.17 7.26 5.81
N VAL A 139 18.69 6.19 6.45
CA VAL A 139 17.92 5.12 5.77
C VAL A 139 16.63 5.66 5.16
N SER A 140 16.01 6.64 5.82
CA SER A 140 14.82 7.31 5.30
C SER A 140 15.22 8.47 4.37
N PRO A 141 14.66 8.56 3.14
CA PRO A 141 14.92 9.71 2.25
C PRO A 141 14.40 11.04 2.81
N TYR A 142 13.48 10.99 3.77
CA TYR A 142 12.90 12.17 4.42
C TYR A 142 12.96 11.99 5.95
N PRO A 143 14.14 12.16 6.57
CA PRO A 143 14.26 12.14 8.02
C PRO A 143 13.54 13.34 8.62
N PHE A 144 12.95 13.15 9.79
CA PHE A 144 12.21 14.20 10.50
C PHE A 144 12.38 14.03 12.01
N ALA A 145 12.21 15.12 12.73
CA ALA A 145 12.22 15.15 14.19
C ALA A 145 10.84 14.88 14.78
#